data_718a86b76c97da210f3bdb69c31092b3
#
_entry.id   718a86b76c97da210f3bdb69c31092b3
#
_cell.length_a   1.000
_cell.length_b   1.000
_cell.length_c   1.000
_cell.angle_alpha   90.00
_cell.angle_beta   90.00
_cell.angle_gamma   90.00
#
_symmetry.space_group_name_H-M   'P 1'
#
loop_
_entity.id
_entity.type
_entity.pdbx_description
1 polymer ?
#
loop_
_entity_poly.entity_id
_entity_poly.type
_entity_poly.pdbx_seq_one_letter_code
_entity_poly.pdbx_strand_id
1 'polypeptide(L)'
;DGNRIGVHGWSFGGHMTTALLLRYPEIFKVGVAGGPVIDWGYYEVMYGERYMDTPESNPEGYKECNLKNLAGQLKGHLLIIHDDHDDTCVPQHTLSFMKACVDARTYPDLFIYPCHKHNVSGRDRVHLHEKITRYFEQNL
;
A
#
# COMPACT_ATOMS: atom_id res chain seq x y z
N ASP A 1 11.25 4.95 -20.46
CA ASP A 1 12.61 4.89 -19.92
C ASP A 1 12.67 3.85 -18.80
N GLY A 2 13.43 2.78 -19.03
CA GLY A 2 13.56 1.66 -18.08
C GLY A 2 14.19 2.02 -16.73
N ASN A 3 14.81 3.19 -16.63
CA ASN A 3 15.40 3.68 -15.37
C ASN A 3 14.43 4.56 -14.56
N ARG A 4 13.26 4.86 -15.12
CA ARG A 4 12.24 5.74 -14.55
C ARG A 4 10.88 5.06 -14.58
N ILE A 5 10.75 3.97 -13.80
CA ILE A 5 9.51 3.20 -13.73
C ILE A 5 8.82 3.49 -12.40
N GLY A 6 7.63 4.05 -12.48
CA GLY A 6 6.72 4.23 -11.36
C GLY A 6 5.55 3.24 -11.43
N VAL A 7 4.92 2.98 -10.29
CA VAL A 7 3.78 2.08 -10.19
C VAL A 7 2.69 2.68 -9.30
N HIS A 8 1.43 2.53 -9.71
CA HIS A 8 0.27 2.99 -8.95
C HIS A 8 -0.81 1.92 -8.95
N GLY A 9 -1.49 1.80 -7.82
CA GLY A 9 -2.63 0.92 -7.68
C GLY A 9 -3.44 1.23 -6.44
N TRP A 10 -4.69 0.77 -6.43
CA TRP A 10 -5.65 0.98 -5.36
C TRP A 10 -6.13 -0.36 -4.79
N SER A 11 -6.36 -0.46 -3.48
CA SER A 11 -6.83 -1.68 -2.82
C SER A 11 -5.85 -2.85 -2.98
N PHE A 12 -6.24 -3.93 -3.64
CA PHE A 12 -5.32 -4.99 -4.03
C PHE A 12 -4.17 -4.46 -4.92
N GLY A 13 -4.48 -3.51 -5.80
CA GLY A 13 -3.47 -2.78 -6.57
C GLY A 13 -2.49 -2.00 -5.70
N GLY A 14 -2.96 -1.45 -4.57
CA GLY A 14 -2.11 -0.83 -3.55
C GLY A 14 -1.18 -1.84 -2.87
N HIS A 15 -1.68 -3.04 -2.57
CA HIS A 15 -0.85 -4.15 -2.10
C HIS A 15 0.25 -4.48 -3.12
N MET A 16 -0.13 -4.65 -4.39
CA MET A 16 0.82 -4.96 -5.46
C MET A 16 1.85 -3.85 -5.66
N THR A 17 1.43 -2.58 -5.64
CA THR A 17 2.33 -1.42 -5.72
C THR A 17 3.39 -1.47 -4.61
N THR A 18 2.94 -1.65 -3.38
CA THR A 18 3.83 -1.74 -2.22
C THR A 18 4.77 -2.94 -2.33
N ALA A 19 4.23 -4.12 -2.68
CA ALA A 19 5.02 -5.33 -2.83
C ALA A 19 6.11 -5.20 -3.92
N LEU A 20 5.78 -4.58 -5.05
CA LEU A 20 6.74 -4.38 -6.14
C LEU A 20 7.88 -3.44 -5.74
N LEU A 21 7.59 -2.34 -5.04
CA LEU A 21 8.63 -1.44 -4.54
C LEU A 21 9.55 -2.11 -3.51
N LEU A 22 8.99 -2.94 -2.63
CA LEU A 22 9.76 -3.60 -1.58
C LEU A 22 10.60 -4.76 -2.13
N ARG A 23 10.08 -5.52 -3.09
CA ARG A 23 10.73 -6.72 -3.62
C ARG A 23 11.67 -6.44 -4.80
N TYR A 24 11.38 -5.39 -5.58
CA TYR A 24 12.11 -5.06 -6.82
C TYR A 24 12.52 -3.58 -6.87
N PRO A 25 13.27 -3.08 -5.86
CA PRO A 25 13.66 -1.66 -5.79
C PRO A 25 14.61 -1.24 -6.91
N GLU A 26 15.26 -2.18 -7.56
CA GLU A 26 16.11 -1.91 -8.73
C GLU A 26 15.29 -1.55 -9.97
N ILE A 27 14.02 -2.00 -10.06
CA ILE A 27 13.12 -1.73 -11.19
C ILE A 27 12.18 -0.57 -10.88
N PHE A 28 11.43 -0.66 -9.78
CA PHE A 28 10.41 0.32 -9.41
C PHE A 28 11.00 1.39 -8.48
N LYS A 29 10.98 2.64 -8.95
CA LYS A 29 11.62 3.76 -8.25
C LYS A 29 10.64 4.57 -7.40
N VAL A 30 9.41 4.70 -7.88
CA VAL A 30 8.35 5.49 -7.24
C VAL A 30 7.05 4.71 -7.24
N GLY A 31 6.35 4.70 -6.12
CA GLY A 31 5.02 4.08 -6.00
C GLY A 31 4.01 4.95 -5.30
N VAL A 32 2.77 4.87 -5.74
CA VAL A 32 1.62 5.46 -5.06
C VAL A 32 0.60 4.36 -4.80
N ALA A 33 0.47 3.96 -3.54
CA ALA A 33 -0.43 2.90 -3.09
C ALA A 33 -1.65 3.51 -2.40
N GLY A 34 -2.83 3.35 -2.99
CA GLY A 34 -4.08 3.82 -2.42
C GLY A 34 -4.84 2.71 -1.70
N GLY A 35 -5.34 2.98 -0.48
CA GLY A 35 -6.11 2.04 0.33
C GLY A 35 -5.52 0.63 0.36
N PRO A 36 -4.21 0.46 0.60
CA PRO A 36 -3.56 -0.82 0.35
C PRO A 36 -3.95 -1.89 1.38
N VAL A 37 -4.11 -3.12 0.93
CA VAL A 37 -3.99 -4.28 1.80
C VAL A 37 -2.50 -4.46 2.10
N ILE A 38 -2.14 -4.58 3.36
CA ILE A 38 -0.75 -4.80 3.83
C ILE A 38 -0.62 -6.18 4.48
N ASP A 39 -1.57 -6.51 5.33
CA ASP A 39 -1.63 -7.77 6.07
C ASP A 39 -2.99 -8.41 5.82
N TRP A 40 -2.99 -9.53 5.12
CA TRP A 40 -4.23 -10.25 4.79
C TRP A 40 -4.98 -10.78 6.03
N GLY A 41 -4.32 -10.85 7.19
CA GLY A 41 -4.97 -11.13 8.46
C GLY A 41 -5.93 -10.03 8.94
N TYR A 42 -5.85 -8.82 8.38
CA TYR A 42 -6.78 -7.71 8.66
C TYR A 42 -7.90 -7.59 7.65
N TYR A 43 -7.88 -8.39 6.59
CA TYR A 43 -8.88 -8.36 5.53
C TYR A 43 -10.02 -9.31 5.83
N GLU A 44 -11.17 -9.14 5.13
CA GLU A 44 -12.32 -10.00 5.35
C GLU A 44 -12.00 -11.48 5.07
N VAL A 45 -12.51 -12.33 5.96
CA VAL A 45 -12.25 -13.77 5.95
C VAL A 45 -12.68 -14.44 4.63
N MET A 46 -13.86 -14.10 4.13
CA MET A 46 -14.43 -14.72 2.92
C MET A 46 -13.57 -14.49 1.67
N TYR A 47 -12.87 -13.36 1.58
CA TYR A 47 -11.95 -13.11 0.47
C TYR A 47 -10.59 -13.79 0.70
N GLY A 48 -9.99 -13.60 1.87
CA GLY A 48 -8.68 -14.16 2.18
C GLY A 48 -8.67 -15.68 2.14
N GLU A 49 -9.62 -16.32 2.81
CA GLU A 49 -9.70 -17.78 2.89
C GLU A 49 -10.04 -18.45 1.54
N ARG A 50 -10.76 -17.77 0.67
CA ARG A 50 -11.08 -18.31 -0.67
C ARG A 50 -9.83 -18.59 -1.50
N TYR A 51 -8.76 -17.80 -1.31
CA TYR A 51 -7.55 -17.87 -2.14
C TYR A 51 -6.33 -18.40 -1.38
N MET A 52 -6.35 -18.34 -0.06
CA MET A 52 -5.19 -18.62 0.78
C MET A 52 -5.46 -19.64 1.89
N ASP A 53 -6.66 -20.22 1.96
CA ASP A 53 -7.14 -20.98 3.11
C ASP A 53 -7.13 -20.13 4.40
N THR A 54 -7.30 -20.77 5.57
CA THR A 54 -7.26 -20.05 6.84
C THR A 54 -5.84 -19.70 7.28
N PRO A 55 -5.64 -18.67 8.11
CA PRO A 55 -4.32 -18.38 8.67
C PRO A 55 -3.70 -19.55 9.44
N GLU A 56 -4.54 -20.39 10.06
CA GLU A 56 -4.09 -21.58 10.78
C GLU A 56 -3.64 -22.71 9.86
N SER A 57 -4.29 -22.88 8.70
CA SER A 57 -3.96 -23.92 7.73
C SER A 57 -2.81 -23.52 6.79
N ASN A 58 -2.61 -22.23 6.56
CA ASN A 58 -1.57 -21.68 5.68
C ASN A 58 -0.80 -20.51 6.31
N PRO A 59 -0.19 -20.69 7.49
CA PRO A 59 0.49 -19.59 8.17
C PRO A 59 1.66 -19.01 7.38
N GLU A 60 2.38 -19.84 6.61
CA GLU A 60 3.50 -19.38 5.79
C GLU A 60 3.04 -18.48 4.64
N GLY A 61 1.93 -18.79 3.97
CA GLY A 61 1.37 -17.95 2.91
C GLY A 61 0.96 -16.56 3.44
N TYR A 62 0.30 -16.50 4.60
CA TYR A 62 -0.06 -15.23 5.25
C TYR A 62 1.17 -14.44 5.68
N LYS A 63 2.18 -15.11 6.20
CA LYS A 63 3.45 -14.47 6.57
C LYS A 63 4.21 -13.93 5.36
N GLU A 64 4.28 -14.69 4.29
CA GLU A 64 4.96 -14.28 3.05
C GLU A 64 4.28 -13.06 2.40
N CYS A 65 2.96 -13.00 2.43
CA CYS A 65 2.17 -11.90 1.89
C CYS A 65 2.03 -10.71 2.84
N ASN A 66 2.56 -10.80 4.06
CA ASN A 66 2.53 -9.69 5.02
C ASN A 66 3.67 -8.71 4.72
N LEU A 67 3.31 -7.57 4.12
CA LEU A 67 4.28 -6.57 3.66
C LEU A 67 5.00 -5.84 4.81
N LYS A 68 4.50 -5.90 6.03
CA LYS A 68 5.20 -5.37 7.21
C LYS A 68 6.58 -6.00 7.38
N ASN A 69 6.71 -7.28 7.03
CA ASN A 69 7.97 -8.03 7.13
C ASN A 69 9.03 -7.52 6.13
N LEU A 70 8.62 -6.78 5.12
CA LEU A 70 9.49 -6.24 4.06
C LEU A 70 9.77 -4.74 4.22
N ALA A 71 9.27 -4.10 5.27
CA ALA A 71 9.36 -2.64 5.46
C ALA A 71 10.80 -2.09 5.36
N GLY A 72 11.79 -2.87 5.81
CA GLY A 72 13.21 -2.51 5.72
C GLY A 72 13.80 -2.53 4.31
N GLN A 73 13.09 -3.12 3.34
CA GLN A 73 13.55 -3.21 1.95
C GLN A 73 13.18 -1.99 1.10
N LEU A 74 12.44 -1.03 1.66
CA LEU A 74 12.04 0.18 0.95
C LEU A 74 13.28 1.05 0.63
N LYS A 75 13.57 1.24 -0.66
CA LYS A 75 14.64 2.09 -1.17
C LYS A 75 14.13 3.24 -2.04
N GLY A 76 13.02 3.03 -2.72
CA GLY A 76 12.37 4.03 -3.57
C GLY A 76 11.45 4.97 -2.80
N HIS A 77 10.77 5.84 -3.52
CA HIS A 77 9.77 6.74 -2.96
C HIS A 77 8.39 6.06 -2.96
N LEU A 78 7.79 5.91 -1.80
CA LEU A 78 6.46 5.34 -1.63
C LEU A 78 5.54 6.37 -0.97
N LEU A 79 4.47 6.74 -1.65
CA LEU A 79 3.34 7.45 -1.06
C LEU A 79 2.21 6.46 -0.79
N ILE A 80 1.78 6.37 0.44
CA ILE A 80 0.55 5.67 0.81
C ILE A 80 -0.56 6.70 0.96
N ILE A 81 -1.69 6.44 0.31
CA ILE A 81 -2.92 7.22 0.45
C ILE A 81 -3.95 6.31 1.10
N HIS A 82 -4.60 6.79 2.16
CA HIS A 82 -5.64 6.02 2.84
C HIS A 82 -6.81 6.93 3.22
N ASP A 83 -8.01 6.38 3.17
CA ASP A 83 -9.23 7.07 3.55
C ASP A 83 -9.55 6.74 5.02
N ASP A 84 -9.89 7.75 5.82
CA ASP A 84 -10.03 7.58 7.28
C ASP A 84 -11.24 6.74 7.70
N HIS A 85 -12.26 6.64 6.83
CA HIS A 85 -13.46 5.82 7.04
C HIS A 85 -13.47 4.56 6.15
N ASP A 86 -12.31 4.09 5.70
CA ASP A 86 -12.21 2.88 4.89
C ASP A 86 -12.61 1.64 5.72
N ASP A 87 -13.75 1.09 5.40
CA ASP A 87 -14.32 -0.11 6.04
C ASP A 87 -14.02 -1.40 5.27
N THR A 88 -13.39 -1.30 4.12
CA THR A 88 -12.97 -2.43 3.26
C THR A 88 -11.52 -2.80 3.52
N CYS A 89 -10.61 -1.85 3.29
CA CYS A 89 -9.22 -1.97 3.70
C CYS A 89 -8.99 -1.06 4.91
N VAL A 90 -9.20 -1.60 6.09
CA VAL A 90 -9.16 -0.80 7.33
C VAL A 90 -7.84 -0.06 7.51
N PRO A 91 -7.84 1.16 8.10
CA PRO A 91 -6.65 1.98 8.26
C PRO A 91 -5.50 1.31 9.01
N GLN A 92 -5.77 0.26 9.79
CA GLN A 92 -4.73 -0.55 10.46
C GLN A 92 -3.69 -1.11 9.50
N HIS A 93 -4.07 -1.43 8.25
CA HIS A 93 -3.11 -1.84 7.23
C HIS A 93 -1.98 -0.82 7.11
N THR A 94 -2.33 0.43 6.84
CA THR A 94 -1.37 1.51 6.67
C THR A 94 -0.65 1.86 7.97
N LEU A 95 -1.37 2.00 9.08
CA LEU A 95 -0.75 2.38 10.37
C LEU A 95 0.24 1.32 10.85
N SER A 96 -0.08 0.04 10.71
CA SER A 96 0.84 -1.04 11.08
C SER A 96 2.07 -1.10 10.17
N PHE A 97 1.91 -0.81 8.88
CA PHE A 97 3.03 -0.71 7.95
C PHE A 97 3.93 0.49 8.26
N MET A 98 3.35 1.65 8.54
CA MET A 98 4.10 2.84 8.96
C MET A 98 4.91 2.57 10.22
N LYS A 99 4.34 1.85 11.21
CA LYS A 99 5.08 1.44 12.41
C LYS A 99 6.24 0.52 12.08
N ALA A 100 6.04 -0.45 11.18
CA ALA A 100 7.10 -1.32 10.72
C ALA A 100 8.23 -0.54 10.02
N CYS A 101 7.89 0.48 9.23
CA CYS A 101 8.86 1.36 8.59
C CYS A 101 9.65 2.20 9.61
N VAL A 102 8.98 2.72 10.65
CA VAL A 102 9.68 3.43 11.75
C VAL A 102 10.70 2.52 12.41
N ASP A 103 10.32 1.29 12.73
CA ASP A 103 11.22 0.32 13.37
C ASP A 103 12.39 -0.08 12.46
N ALA A 104 12.14 -0.16 11.16
CA ALA A 104 13.15 -0.49 10.15
C ALA A 104 13.96 0.72 9.64
N ARG A 105 13.61 1.95 10.09
CA ARG A 105 14.21 3.21 9.65
C ARG A 105 14.11 3.44 8.13
N THR A 106 12.93 3.16 7.58
CA THR A 106 12.54 3.52 6.21
C THR A 106 11.46 4.60 6.26
N TYR A 107 11.32 5.39 5.21
CA TYR A 107 10.62 6.67 5.25
C TYR A 107 9.59 6.82 4.12
N PRO A 108 8.49 6.05 4.11
CA PRO A 108 7.39 6.29 3.19
C PRO A 108 6.64 7.58 3.55
N ASP A 109 6.00 8.15 2.54
CA ASP A 109 5.09 9.28 2.72
C ASP A 109 3.65 8.78 2.94
N LEU A 110 2.86 9.54 3.67
CA LEU A 110 1.48 9.23 3.97
C LEU A 110 0.58 10.43 3.72
N PHE A 111 -0.56 10.22 3.07
CA PHE A 111 -1.62 11.20 2.97
C PHE A 111 -2.99 10.57 3.30
N ILE A 112 -3.74 11.20 4.19
CA ILE A 112 -5.07 10.76 4.60
C ILE A 112 -6.13 11.64 3.94
N TYR A 113 -7.11 11.01 3.27
CA TYR A 113 -8.33 11.68 2.82
C TYR A 113 -9.41 11.53 3.89
N PRO A 114 -9.78 12.62 4.58
CA PRO A 114 -10.83 12.58 5.58
C PRO A 114 -12.21 12.46 4.94
N CYS A 115 -13.13 11.80 5.66
CA CYS A 115 -14.55 11.67 5.29
C CYS A 115 -14.81 10.84 4.03
N HIS A 116 -13.87 10.02 3.61
CA HIS A 116 -14.06 9.05 2.53
C HIS A 116 -13.97 7.61 3.06
N LYS A 117 -14.71 6.72 2.40
CA LYS A 117 -14.61 5.28 2.60
C LYS A 117 -13.47 4.72 1.74
N HIS A 118 -13.66 3.53 1.17
CA HIS A 118 -12.59 2.86 0.38
C HIS A 118 -12.17 3.63 -0.89
N ASN A 119 -13.00 4.53 -1.40
CA ASN A 119 -12.70 5.31 -2.60
C ASN A 119 -12.95 6.79 -2.37
N VAL A 120 -11.97 7.60 -2.73
CA VAL A 120 -12.14 9.06 -2.81
C VAL A 120 -13.11 9.39 -3.95
N SER A 121 -14.14 10.16 -3.67
CA SER A 121 -15.21 10.48 -4.62
C SER A 121 -15.47 11.98 -4.74
N GLY A 122 -16.31 12.36 -5.71
CA GLY A 122 -16.70 13.75 -5.91
C GLY A 122 -15.52 14.65 -6.29
N ARG A 123 -15.55 15.90 -5.80
CA ARG A 123 -14.53 16.92 -6.12
C ARG A 123 -13.13 16.55 -5.60
N ASP A 124 -13.06 15.84 -4.51
CA ASP A 124 -11.78 15.45 -3.90
C ASP A 124 -10.99 14.47 -4.77
N ARG A 125 -11.68 13.81 -5.72
CA ARG A 125 -11.01 12.97 -6.72
C ARG A 125 -10.07 13.76 -7.64
N VAL A 126 -10.37 15.03 -7.90
CA VAL A 126 -9.45 15.91 -8.65
C VAL A 126 -8.16 16.12 -7.87
N HIS A 127 -8.28 16.47 -6.58
CA HIS A 127 -7.13 16.61 -5.70
C HIS A 127 -6.31 15.32 -5.62
N LEU A 128 -6.96 14.16 -5.55
CA LEU A 128 -6.29 12.85 -5.53
C LEU A 128 -5.42 12.66 -6.78
N HIS A 129 -5.98 12.87 -7.97
CA HIS A 129 -5.24 12.70 -9.22
C HIS A 129 -4.09 13.70 -9.35
N GLU A 130 -4.29 14.96 -8.97
CA GLU A 130 -3.22 15.96 -8.94
C GLU A 130 -2.11 15.56 -7.96
N LYS A 131 -2.46 15.05 -6.79
CA LYS A 131 -1.48 14.61 -5.80
C LYS A 131 -0.65 13.44 -6.31
N ILE A 132 -1.27 12.46 -6.94
CA ILE A 132 -0.59 11.32 -7.55
C ILE A 132 0.38 11.81 -8.64
N THR A 133 -0.12 12.65 -9.56
CA THR A 133 0.70 13.21 -10.65
C THR A 133 1.91 13.97 -10.12
N ARG A 134 1.71 14.88 -9.17
CA ARG A 134 2.80 15.64 -8.56
C ARG A 134 3.83 14.76 -7.87
N TYR A 135 3.39 13.70 -7.22
CA TYR A 135 4.32 12.80 -6.56
C TYR A 135 5.24 12.09 -7.55
N PHE A 136 4.70 11.66 -8.69
CA PHE A 136 5.51 11.08 -9.76
C PHE A 136 6.43 12.12 -10.41
N GLU A 137 5.93 13.33 -10.70
CA GLU A 137 6.74 14.41 -11.29
C GLU A 137 7.93 14.80 -10.41
N GLN A 138 7.76 14.77 -9.08
CA GLN A 138 8.79 15.17 -8.12
C GLN A 138 9.84 14.09 -7.87
N ASN A 139 9.47 12.81 -7.98
CA ASN A 139 10.31 11.72 -7.48
C ASN A 139 10.75 10.74 -8.58
N LEU A 140 10.15 10.77 -9.76
CA LEU A 140 10.50 9.91 -10.88
C LEU A 140 11.34 10.66 -11.92
#